data_65572bf6d499dfca27f19d8cf2c628b6
#
_entry.id   65572bf6d499dfca27f19d8cf2c628b6
#
_cell.length_a   1.000
_cell.length_b   1.000
_cell.length_c   1.000
_cell.angle_alpha   90.00
_cell.angle_beta   90.00
_cell.angle_gamma   90.00
#
_symmetry.space_group_name_H-M   'P 1'
#
loop_
_entity.id
_entity.type
_entity.pdbx_description
1 polymer ?
#
loop_
_entity_poly.entity_id
_entity_poly.type
_entity_poly.pdbx_seq_one_letter_code
_entity_poly.pdbx_strand_id
1 'polypeptide(L)'
;VCALRFAPRPFSRPLASNSQTLRTLALSLSLGSLAGLGCSTESSPNTQVEPATEAPAGPSETPERPGESDPIESAGADEPEPPAPVYVPREQDVLTPHQTIENPEALASFLDALEAVDEGEQRLVRVVHMGASMIGADDLTSVLRERFQTRFGDGGAGLVLMDRYMPNYIHRWVKLEASGWNHCYIAYKCLKDGHYGLGGTAFWSSRGAQTTISTRKHELGDEVAVFELWYLARPGGGRVEMRIDRGDPVVIDTAAEQLEDRWHRMEVEQGPHKVAVRTVGHGNSRLYGIMLETEGPGLVWDQFSKLGVFTKRVLEWDADHLAAQIGHRDPDLIVFTYGGNDLRRVANGKLTQAEYVREYSEVVAHMRKGKPEASCLITSITDRGKSLNFEITSEHVETIVAGQREVAANAGCAFFDTYAAMGGAGSLKDWKRRSPPLAAGDLKHLNHRGRVLLGGWIYEAVITAYVQRRTHAG
;
A
#
# COMPACT_ATOMS: atom_id res chain seq x y z
N VAL A 1 -38.53 -37.56 19.93
CA VAL A 1 -39.40 -38.26 18.98
C VAL A 1 -39.98 -37.22 18.01
N CYS A 2 -39.39 -37.03 16.92
CA CYS A 2 -39.95 -36.77 15.57
C CYS A 2 -38.81 -36.47 14.60
N ALA A 3 -38.47 -37.44 13.78
CA ALA A 3 -37.52 -37.32 12.69
C ALA A 3 -38.23 -36.77 11.47
N LEU A 4 -37.70 -35.72 10.85
CA LEU A 4 -38.06 -35.29 9.49
C LEU A 4 -36.86 -35.52 8.57
N ARG A 5 -37.02 -36.52 7.70
CA ARG A 5 -36.12 -36.85 6.58
C ARG A 5 -36.39 -35.87 5.43
N PHE A 6 -35.39 -35.24 4.91
CA PHE A 6 -35.41 -34.60 3.60
C PHE A 6 -34.62 -35.44 2.60
N ALA A 7 -35.30 -35.85 1.53
CA ALA A 7 -34.74 -36.55 0.39
C ALA A 7 -34.24 -35.55 -0.67
N PRO A 8 -33.19 -35.87 -1.43
CA PRO A 8 -32.71 -34.99 -2.53
C PRO A 8 -33.50 -35.23 -3.81
N ARG A 9 -33.84 -34.14 -4.51
CA ARG A 9 -34.38 -34.19 -5.88
C ARG A 9 -33.23 -34.09 -6.91
N PRO A 10 -33.32 -34.82 -8.03
CA PRO A 10 -32.34 -34.77 -9.10
C PRO A 10 -32.62 -33.60 -10.06
N PHE A 11 -31.58 -32.87 -10.47
CA PHE A 11 -31.60 -31.94 -11.57
C PHE A 11 -31.25 -32.67 -12.87
N SER A 12 -32.21 -32.70 -13.79
CA SER A 12 -32.05 -33.13 -15.18
C SER A 12 -31.70 -31.91 -16.05
N ARG A 13 -30.66 -32.09 -16.88
CA ARG A 13 -30.33 -31.22 -18.03
C ARG A 13 -31.31 -31.49 -19.19
N PRO A 14 -31.43 -30.53 -20.13
CA PRO A 14 -31.15 -30.89 -21.51
C PRO A 14 -30.13 -29.98 -22.22
N LEU A 15 -29.31 -30.65 -23.03
CA LEU A 15 -28.49 -30.13 -24.09
C LEU A 15 -29.40 -29.60 -25.25
N ALA A 16 -29.04 -28.42 -25.77
CA ALA A 16 -29.46 -28.02 -27.13
C ALA A 16 -28.23 -27.52 -27.89
N SER A 17 -27.88 -28.27 -28.90
CA SER A 17 -26.97 -27.94 -29.98
C SER A 17 -27.62 -26.95 -30.94
N ASN A 18 -26.89 -25.90 -31.34
CA ASN A 18 -27.18 -25.27 -32.66
C ASN A 18 -25.87 -24.80 -33.28
N SER A 19 -25.52 -25.52 -34.33
CA SER A 19 -24.57 -25.16 -35.35
C SER A 19 -25.25 -24.20 -36.33
N GLN A 20 -24.62 -23.08 -36.67
CA GLN A 20 -24.80 -22.45 -38.00
C GLN A 20 -23.64 -21.45 -38.28
N THR A 21 -22.87 -21.86 -39.24
CA THR A 21 -22.54 -21.21 -40.52
C THR A 21 -21.59 -20.02 -40.51
N LEU A 22 -20.38 -20.34 -40.99
CA LEU A 22 -19.42 -19.42 -41.62
C LEU A 22 -20.10 -18.59 -42.76
N ARG A 23 -19.85 -17.32 -42.79
CA ARG A 23 -19.85 -16.52 -44.01
C ARG A 23 -18.60 -15.67 -44.09
N THR A 24 -17.74 -16.08 -44.97
CA THR A 24 -16.64 -15.36 -45.59
C THR A 24 -17.19 -14.16 -46.39
N LEU A 25 -16.60 -13.00 -46.25
CA LEU A 25 -16.67 -11.91 -47.22
C LEU A 25 -15.29 -11.28 -47.34
N ALA A 26 -14.82 -11.33 -48.56
CA ALA A 26 -13.51 -10.87 -48.99
C ALA A 26 -13.57 -9.44 -49.54
N LEU A 27 -12.44 -8.78 -49.43
CA LEU A 27 -11.82 -7.74 -50.27
C LEU A 27 -12.66 -6.58 -50.80
N SER A 28 -12.16 -5.37 -50.57
CA SER A 28 -11.72 -4.53 -51.68
C SER A 28 -10.67 -3.51 -51.21
N LEU A 29 -9.49 -3.59 -51.82
CA LEU A 29 -8.45 -2.55 -51.86
C LEU A 29 -8.93 -1.39 -52.76
N SER A 30 -8.64 -0.15 -52.36
CA SER A 30 -8.45 0.93 -53.31
C SER A 30 -7.27 1.78 -52.89
N LEU A 31 -6.23 1.74 -53.71
CA LEU A 31 -5.12 2.67 -53.75
C LEU A 31 -5.62 4.02 -54.30
N GLY A 32 -5.15 5.10 -53.73
CA GLY A 32 -5.23 6.44 -54.27
C GLY A 32 -3.96 7.20 -53.91
N SER A 33 -3.19 7.52 -54.93
CA SER A 33 -1.87 8.12 -54.91
C SER A 33 -1.91 9.64 -54.94
N LEU A 34 -0.82 10.20 -54.42
CA LEU A 34 0.01 11.31 -54.94
C LEU A 34 -0.38 12.78 -54.70
N ALA A 35 0.62 13.41 -54.16
CA ALA A 35 1.27 14.64 -54.55
C ALA A 35 0.95 15.93 -53.83
N GLY A 36 2.01 16.58 -53.35
CA GLY A 36 2.30 17.96 -53.54
C GLY A 36 3.07 18.65 -52.47
N LEU A 37 4.36 18.67 -52.62
CA LEU A 37 5.36 19.72 -52.39
C LEU A 37 4.88 21.09 -51.84
N GLY A 38 5.60 21.58 -50.83
CA GLY A 38 5.58 22.99 -50.43
C GLY A 38 6.57 23.29 -49.30
N CYS A 39 7.81 23.53 -49.64
CA CYS A 39 8.84 24.14 -48.79
C CYS A 39 8.55 25.65 -48.64
N SER A 40 8.62 26.18 -47.42
CA SER A 40 8.86 27.60 -47.19
C SER A 40 9.57 27.81 -45.86
N THR A 41 10.77 28.28 -45.97
CA THR A 41 11.65 28.87 -44.95
C THR A 41 11.21 30.31 -44.69
N GLU A 42 11.15 30.73 -43.42
CA GLU A 42 11.37 32.12 -42.99
C GLU A 42 11.58 32.14 -41.48
N SER A 43 12.74 32.36 -41.02
CA SER A 43 13.45 33.53 -40.46
C SER A 43 12.85 34.06 -39.14
N SER A 44 13.67 33.92 -38.10
CA SER A 44 13.55 34.55 -36.78
C SER A 44 13.70 36.08 -36.87
N PRO A 45 13.17 36.85 -35.96
CA PRO A 45 13.79 38.09 -35.54
C PRO A 45 14.28 38.06 -34.09
N ASN A 46 15.51 38.47 -34.03
CA ASN A 46 16.34 39.00 -32.98
C ASN A 46 15.59 40.04 -32.11
N THR A 47 15.62 39.92 -30.80
CA THR A 47 15.24 41.00 -29.88
C THR A 47 16.36 41.27 -28.91
N GLN A 48 16.77 42.49 -28.95
CA GLN A 48 17.90 43.14 -28.29
C GLN A 48 17.77 43.17 -26.76
N VAL A 49 18.91 43.07 -26.11
CA VAL A 49 19.15 43.34 -24.69
C VAL A 49 19.28 44.88 -24.51
N GLU A 50 18.50 45.45 -23.63
CA GLU A 50 18.72 46.81 -23.11
C GLU A 50 19.39 46.74 -21.72
N PRO A 51 20.26 47.75 -21.40
CA PRO A 51 21.09 47.73 -20.20
C PRO A 51 20.41 48.31 -18.97
N ALA A 52 20.82 47.77 -17.81
CA ALA A 52 20.39 48.19 -16.49
C ALA A 52 20.77 49.66 -16.18
N THR A 53 19.80 50.36 -15.63
CA THR A 53 19.96 51.72 -15.08
C THR A 53 20.53 51.67 -13.66
N GLU A 54 21.54 52.51 -13.44
CA GLU A 54 22.18 52.79 -12.15
C GLU A 54 21.23 53.40 -11.12
N ALA A 55 21.38 52.97 -9.85
CA ALA A 55 20.77 53.61 -8.69
C ALA A 55 21.65 54.71 -8.10
N PRO A 56 21.09 55.81 -7.55
CA PRO A 56 21.85 56.95 -7.07
C PRO A 56 22.48 56.71 -5.69
N ALA A 57 23.64 57.33 -5.50
CA ALA A 57 24.43 57.34 -4.29
C ALA A 57 23.74 58.08 -3.13
N GLY A 58 23.73 57.47 -1.93
CA GLY A 58 23.38 58.11 -0.69
C GLY A 58 24.57 58.85 -0.03
N PRO A 59 24.32 59.75 0.92
CA PRO A 59 25.31 60.72 1.39
C PRO A 59 26.32 60.14 2.39
N SER A 60 27.52 60.78 2.38
CA SER A 60 28.69 60.50 3.21
C SER A 60 28.43 60.70 4.69
N GLU A 61 28.82 59.75 5.48
CA GLU A 61 28.92 59.89 6.94
C GLU A 61 30.30 60.37 7.39
N THR A 62 30.28 61.32 8.31
CA THR A 62 31.42 61.90 8.98
C THR A 62 31.95 61.00 10.08
N PRO A 63 33.24 60.90 10.38
CA PRO A 63 33.75 60.03 11.44
C PRO A 63 33.53 60.63 12.84
N GLU A 64 32.85 59.86 13.69
CA GLU A 64 32.77 60.13 15.14
C GLU A 64 33.97 59.55 15.89
N ARG A 65 34.33 60.25 16.98
CA ARG A 65 35.46 59.98 17.89
C ARG A 65 35.25 58.68 18.71
N PRO A 66 36.33 58.05 19.21
CA PRO A 66 36.21 56.89 20.10
C PRO A 66 35.70 57.29 21.47
N GLY A 67 34.52 56.71 21.82
CA GLY A 67 33.91 56.75 23.15
C GLY A 67 34.34 55.53 23.99
N GLU A 68 34.37 55.77 25.25
CA GLU A 68 34.79 54.93 26.39
C GLU A 68 34.37 53.45 26.30
N SER A 69 35.31 52.61 26.72
CA SER A 69 35.14 51.19 26.92
C SER A 69 34.22 50.92 28.09
N ASP A 70 33.05 50.32 27.79
CA ASP A 70 32.20 49.66 28.80
C ASP A 70 32.88 48.38 29.35
N PRO A 71 32.65 48.03 30.62
CA PRO A 71 33.25 46.88 31.24
C PRO A 71 32.75 45.59 30.61
N ILE A 72 33.69 44.68 30.27
CA ILE A 72 33.45 43.33 29.82
C ILE A 72 32.59 42.61 30.85
N GLU A 73 31.29 42.45 30.52
CA GLU A 73 30.39 41.54 31.22
C GLU A 73 30.98 40.13 31.10
N SER A 74 31.35 39.52 32.20
CA SER A 74 31.86 38.16 32.27
C SER A 74 30.84 37.23 31.67
N ALA A 75 31.20 36.55 30.56
CA ALA A 75 30.43 35.45 30.02
C ALA A 75 30.11 34.48 31.15
N GLY A 76 28.84 34.36 31.51
CA GLY A 76 28.37 33.34 32.42
C GLY A 76 28.81 31.98 31.88
N ALA A 77 29.42 31.19 32.71
CA ALA A 77 29.69 29.80 32.39
C ALA A 77 28.36 29.14 32.07
N ASP A 78 28.20 28.61 30.86
CA ASP A 78 27.05 27.78 30.50
C ASP A 78 26.94 26.67 31.53
N GLU A 79 25.88 26.67 32.32
CA GLU A 79 25.55 25.49 33.15
C GLU A 79 25.41 24.31 32.21
N PRO A 80 26.01 23.16 32.47
CA PRO A 80 25.86 22.00 31.63
C PRO A 80 24.39 21.64 31.51
N GLU A 81 23.89 21.53 30.27
CA GLU A 81 22.52 21.05 30.01
C GLU A 81 22.24 19.78 30.82
N PRO A 82 21.10 19.68 31.51
CA PRO A 82 20.77 18.47 32.24
C PRO A 82 20.81 17.26 31.26
N PRO A 83 21.34 16.10 31.69
CA PRO A 83 21.40 14.94 30.83
C PRO A 83 19.97 14.62 30.29
N ALA A 84 19.88 14.28 29.00
CA ALA A 84 18.63 13.91 28.40
C ALA A 84 17.94 12.81 29.21
N PRO A 85 16.61 12.87 29.38
CA PRO A 85 15.89 11.85 30.15
C PRO A 85 16.11 10.47 29.54
N VAL A 86 16.56 9.51 30.37
CA VAL A 86 16.75 8.13 29.97
C VAL A 86 15.39 7.53 29.65
N TYR A 87 15.21 7.00 28.42
CA TYR A 87 14.00 6.30 28.05
C TYR A 87 13.77 5.06 28.92
N VAL A 88 12.60 4.98 29.52
CA VAL A 88 12.14 3.81 30.26
C VAL A 88 11.04 3.12 29.45
N PRO A 89 11.26 1.87 28.97
CA PRO A 89 10.25 1.15 28.23
C PRO A 89 8.96 0.99 29.04
N ARG A 90 7.79 1.12 28.37
CA ARG A 90 6.53 0.78 29.02
C ARG A 90 6.48 -0.73 29.27
N GLU A 91 5.85 -1.17 30.35
CA GLU A 91 5.76 -2.59 30.72
C GLU A 91 5.24 -3.45 29.55
N GLN A 92 4.26 -2.96 28.81
CA GLN A 92 3.69 -3.63 27.62
C GLN A 92 4.65 -3.76 26.44
N ASP A 93 5.73 -2.99 26.39
CA ASP A 93 6.75 -3.02 25.32
C ASP A 93 7.94 -3.92 25.65
N VAL A 94 8.04 -4.39 26.92
CA VAL A 94 9.07 -5.34 27.34
C VAL A 94 8.67 -6.75 26.90
N LEU A 95 8.99 -7.08 25.64
CA LEU A 95 8.61 -8.32 25.00
C LEU A 95 9.81 -9.24 24.78
N THR A 96 9.54 -10.56 24.78
CA THR A 96 10.50 -11.56 24.27
C THR A 96 9.98 -12.01 22.91
N PRO A 97 10.53 -11.49 21.78
CA PRO A 97 10.00 -11.79 20.48
C PRO A 97 10.25 -13.24 20.11
N HIS A 98 9.27 -13.88 19.49
CA HIS A 98 9.41 -15.25 18.99
C HIS A 98 10.49 -15.36 17.90
N GLN A 99 10.66 -14.29 17.11
CA GLN A 99 11.68 -14.11 16.08
C GLN A 99 12.11 -12.65 16.06
N THR A 100 13.40 -12.38 15.91
CA THR A 100 13.94 -11.01 15.79
C THR A 100 13.91 -10.50 14.36
N ILE A 101 13.99 -9.18 14.19
CA ILE A 101 14.22 -8.54 12.88
C ILE A 101 15.71 -8.64 12.56
N GLU A 102 16.04 -9.10 11.37
CA GLU A 102 17.37 -8.97 10.77
C GLU A 102 17.50 -7.57 10.14
N ASN A 103 18.66 -6.92 10.29
CA ASN A 103 18.91 -5.55 9.81
C ASN A 103 17.89 -4.53 10.37
N PRO A 104 17.70 -4.43 11.71
CA PRO A 104 16.68 -3.56 12.31
C PRO A 104 16.93 -2.07 12.06
N GLU A 105 18.17 -1.65 11.78
CA GLU A 105 18.56 -0.29 11.42
C GLU A 105 17.87 0.21 10.13
N ALA A 106 17.45 -0.69 9.24
CA ALA A 106 16.65 -0.36 8.07
C ALA A 106 15.22 0.13 8.41
N LEU A 107 14.81 0.01 9.68
CA LEU A 107 13.56 0.55 10.19
C LEU A 107 13.72 1.94 10.84
N ALA A 108 14.90 2.52 10.84
CA ALA A 108 15.21 3.73 11.62
C ALA A 108 14.18 4.85 11.43
N SER A 109 13.91 5.25 10.18
CA SER A 109 12.95 6.33 9.87
C SER A 109 11.54 6.04 10.41
N PHE A 110 11.07 4.80 10.32
CA PHE A 110 9.78 4.38 10.86
C PHE A 110 9.79 4.38 12.40
N LEU A 111 10.86 3.89 13.02
CA LEU A 111 10.98 3.86 14.48
C LEU A 111 11.11 5.27 15.07
N ASP A 112 11.79 6.19 14.38
CA ASP A 112 11.86 7.61 14.75
C ASP A 112 10.48 8.29 14.64
N ALA A 113 9.69 7.93 13.61
CA ALA A 113 8.31 8.40 13.48
C ALA A 113 7.39 7.90 14.61
N LEU A 114 7.57 6.64 15.06
CA LEU A 114 6.86 6.11 16.23
C LEU A 114 7.29 6.82 17.52
N GLU A 115 8.57 7.12 17.65
CA GLU A 115 9.12 7.86 18.78
C GLU A 115 8.52 9.26 18.86
N ALA A 116 8.48 9.99 17.77
CA ALA A 116 7.88 11.31 17.69
C ALA A 116 6.41 11.33 18.18
N VAL A 117 5.61 10.32 17.75
CA VAL A 117 4.23 10.14 18.24
C VAL A 117 4.19 9.80 19.73
N ASP A 118 5.09 8.96 20.20
CA ASP A 118 5.21 8.56 21.62
C ASP A 118 5.61 9.74 22.53
N GLU A 119 6.31 10.73 21.99
CA GLU A 119 6.72 11.99 22.61
C GLU A 119 5.66 13.12 22.47
N GLY A 120 4.55 12.84 21.78
CA GLY A 120 3.39 13.74 21.69
C GLY A 120 3.33 14.57 20.41
N GLU A 121 4.15 14.28 19.39
CA GLU A 121 4.00 14.93 18.09
C GLU A 121 2.65 14.60 17.46
N GLN A 122 1.96 15.63 16.96
CA GLN A 122 0.66 15.51 16.31
C GLN A 122 0.84 15.10 14.84
N ARG A 123 1.11 13.81 14.60
CA ARG A 123 1.27 13.26 13.25
C ARG A 123 0.64 11.87 13.13
N LEU A 124 0.37 11.46 11.89
CA LEU A 124 0.03 10.08 11.55
C LEU A 124 1.26 9.37 11.01
N VAL A 125 1.59 8.22 11.60
CA VAL A 125 2.57 7.28 11.06
C VAL A 125 1.85 6.34 10.10
N ARG A 126 2.32 6.26 8.85
CA ARG A 126 1.64 5.51 7.78
C ARG A 126 2.44 4.29 7.36
N VAL A 127 1.78 3.14 7.33
CA VAL A 127 2.36 1.88 6.86
C VAL A 127 1.62 1.37 5.63
N VAL A 128 2.33 1.15 4.54
CA VAL A 128 1.81 0.53 3.32
C VAL A 128 2.25 -0.93 3.27
N HIS A 129 1.32 -1.87 3.54
CA HIS A 129 1.60 -3.31 3.52
C HIS A 129 1.14 -3.94 2.21
N MET A 130 2.11 -4.24 1.37
CA MET A 130 1.92 -4.86 0.05
C MET A 130 2.21 -6.35 0.10
N GLY A 131 1.32 -7.18 -0.45
CA GLY A 131 1.58 -8.62 -0.43
C GLY A 131 0.64 -9.45 -1.28
N ALA A 132 0.81 -10.77 -1.20
CA ALA A 132 -0.05 -11.73 -1.86
C ALA A 132 -1.14 -12.26 -0.89
N SER A 133 -1.58 -13.52 -1.07
CA SER A 133 -2.70 -14.10 -0.32
C SER A 133 -2.47 -14.23 1.20
N MET A 134 -1.24 -14.08 1.70
CA MET A 134 -0.95 -14.14 3.13
C MET A 134 -1.69 -13.03 3.90
N ILE A 135 -1.79 -11.85 3.31
CA ILE A 135 -2.48 -10.69 3.90
C ILE A 135 -3.92 -10.51 3.37
N GLY A 136 -4.43 -11.47 2.59
CA GLY A 136 -5.64 -11.32 1.77
C GLY A 136 -6.96 -11.20 2.51
N ALA A 137 -7.10 -11.76 3.70
CA ALA A 137 -8.34 -11.72 4.48
C ALA A 137 -8.30 -10.70 5.63
N ASP A 138 -7.31 -9.82 5.61
CA ASP A 138 -7.05 -8.83 6.67
C ASP A 138 -6.89 -9.46 8.07
N ASP A 139 -6.54 -10.75 8.14
CA ASP A 139 -6.36 -11.44 9.43
C ASP A 139 -5.03 -11.04 10.10
N LEU A 140 -3.95 -11.04 9.31
CA LEU A 140 -2.61 -10.67 9.79
C LEU A 140 -2.51 -9.15 9.98
N THR A 141 -2.98 -8.40 8.99
CA THR A 141 -2.86 -6.93 8.95
C THR A 141 -3.78 -6.24 9.94
N SER A 142 -4.95 -6.81 10.24
CA SER A 142 -5.82 -6.27 11.30
C SER A 142 -5.18 -6.39 12.69
N VAL A 143 -4.45 -7.47 12.98
CA VAL A 143 -3.72 -7.61 14.25
C VAL A 143 -2.59 -6.60 14.37
N LEU A 144 -1.84 -6.39 13.28
CA LEU A 144 -0.80 -5.36 13.25
C LEU A 144 -1.41 -3.97 13.48
N ARG A 145 -2.47 -3.63 12.72
CA ARG A 145 -3.20 -2.38 12.88
C ARG A 145 -3.69 -2.19 14.30
N GLU A 146 -4.41 -3.17 14.86
CA GLU A 146 -4.95 -3.14 16.22
C GLU A 146 -3.86 -2.91 17.27
N ARG A 147 -2.78 -3.70 17.25
CA ARG A 147 -1.72 -3.61 18.27
C ARG A 147 -0.93 -2.31 18.17
N PHE A 148 -0.58 -1.85 16.95
CA PHE A 148 0.12 -0.59 16.76
C PHE A 148 -0.76 0.61 17.13
N GLN A 149 -2.03 0.60 16.76
CA GLN A 149 -2.95 1.69 17.11
C GLN A 149 -3.29 1.71 18.62
N THR A 150 -3.43 0.55 19.25
CA THR A 150 -3.54 0.48 20.73
C THR A 150 -2.34 1.12 21.41
N ARG A 151 -1.16 0.97 20.83
CA ARG A 151 0.10 1.46 21.42
C ARG A 151 0.40 2.93 21.11
N PHE A 152 0.15 3.38 19.88
CA PHE A 152 0.56 4.69 19.37
C PHE A 152 -0.59 5.61 18.99
N GLY A 153 -1.83 5.19 19.14
CA GLY A 153 -3.04 5.96 18.79
C GLY A 153 -3.70 5.50 17.49
N ASP A 154 -5.01 5.71 17.43
CA ASP A 154 -5.84 5.36 16.28
C ASP A 154 -5.67 6.36 15.14
N GLY A 155 -5.09 5.92 14.02
CA GLY A 155 -4.94 6.72 12.81
C GLY A 155 -6.05 6.51 11.78
N GLY A 156 -7.04 5.67 12.09
CA GLY A 156 -8.14 5.32 11.18
C GLY A 156 -7.92 4.01 10.41
N ALA A 157 -8.83 3.74 9.49
CA ALA A 157 -8.86 2.48 8.74
C ALA A 157 -7.87 2.45 7.55
N GLY A 158 -7.41 3.61 7.07
CA GLY A 158 -6.55 3.71 5.89
C GLY A 158 -7.32 3.64 4.57
N LEU A 159 -6.64 3.23 3.49
CA LEU A 159 -7.20 3.20 2.14
C LEU A 159 -8.03 1.94 1.90
N VAL A 160 -9.32 2.12 1.63
CA VAL A 160 -10.30 1.07 1.31
C VAL A 160 -10.65 1.13 -0.17
N LEU A 161 -10.61 -0.02 -0.86
CA LEU A 161 -10.96 -0.10 -2.29
C LEU A 161 -12.44 0.20 -2.55
N MET A 162 -12.76 0.62 -3.78
CA MET A 162 -14.14 0.97 -4.17
C MET A 162 -15.11 -0.22 -4.13
N ASP A 163 -14.63 -1.44 -4.38
CA ASP A 163 -15.44 -2.66 -4.34
C ASP A 163 -14.54 -3.87 -4.05
N ARG A 164 -15.15 -5.01 -3.84
CA ARG A 164 -14.46 -6.30 -3.72
C ARG A 164 -14.12 -6.84 -5.10
N TYR A 165 -12.86 -6.74 -5.50
CA TYR A 165 -12.38 -7.35 -6.75
C TYR A 165 -12.32 -8.89 -6.67
N MET A 166 -12.31 -9.44 -5.45
CA MET A 166 -12.38 -10.87 -5.14
C MET A 166 -13.13 -11.10 -3.82
N PRO A 167 -13.80 -12.27 -3.64
CA PRO A 167 -14.54 -12.58 -2.40
C PRO A 167 -13.69 -12.51 -1.14
N ASN A 168 -12.38 -12.79 -1.26
CA ASN A 168 -11.43 -12.77 -0.14
C ASN A 168 -10.81 -11.40 0.14
N TYR A 169 -11.16 -10.35 -0.63
CA TYR A 169 -10.82 -9.00 -0.23
C TYR A 169 -11.76 -8.57 0.90
N ILE A 170 -11.22 -8.41 2.08
CA ILE A 170 -11.93 -8.01 3.29
C ILE A 170 -11.12 -6.88 3.92
N HIS A 171 -11.80 -5.88 4.44
CA HIS A 171 -11.27 -4.92 5.38
C HIS A 171 -12.07 -5.01 6.67
N ARG A 172 -11.45 -5.45 7.77
CA ARG A 172 -12.17 -5.84 8.98
C ARG A 172 -12.76 -4.67 9.75
N TRP A 173 -12.22 -3.47 9.60
CA TRP A 173 -12.60 -2.28 10.37
C TRP A 173 -13.69 -1.45 9.73
N VAL A 174 -14.06 -1.74 8.50
CA VAL A 174 -15.13 -1.05 7.79
C VAL A 174 -16.20 -2.01 7.28
N LYS A 175 -17.39 -1.48 7.05
CA LYS A 175 -18.43 -2.12 6.28
C LYS A 175 -18.40 -1.55 4.87
N LEU A 176 -18.04 -2.37 3.90
CA LEU A 176 -18.03 -2.03 2.47
C LEU A 176 -19.25 -2.62 1.78
N GLU A 177 -20.08 -1.76 1.19
CA GLU A 177 -21.22 -2.10 0.35
C GLU A 177 -21.04 -1.43 -1.01
N ALA A 178 -20.99 -2.22 -2.09
CA ALA A 178 -20.74 -1.69 -3.43
C ALA A 178 -21.51 -2.46 -4.49
N SER A 179 -21.78 -1.79 -5.60
CA SER A 179 -22.45 -2.39 -6.77
C SER A 179 -22.19 -1.60 -8.04
N GLY A 180 -22.32 -2.26 -9.18
CA GLY A 180 -22.29 -1.62 -10.51
C GLY A 180 -20.91 -1.27 -11.05
N TRP A 181 -19.84 -1.62 -10.34
CA TRP A 181 -18.47 -1.39 -10.78
C TRP A 181 -17.97 -2.46 -11.74
N ASN A 182 -17.38 -2.02 -12.85
CA ASN A 182 -16.40 -2.84 -13.56
C ASN A 182 -15.06 -2.67 -12.88
N HIS A 183 -14.21 -3.69 -12.93
CA HIS A 183 -12.88 -3.58 -12.35
C HIS A 183 -11.80 -4.29 -13.18
N CYS A 184 -10.59 -3.84 -13.03
CA CYS A 184 -9.41 -4.52 -13.53
C CYS A 184 -8.40 -4.69 -12.40
N TYR A 185 -8.12 -5.93 -12.10
CA TYR A 185 -7.11 -6.34 -11.14
C TYR A 185 -5.79 -6.63 -11.86
N ILE A 186 -4.68 -6.19 -11.30
CA ILE A 186 -3.34 -6.26 -11.92
C ILE A 186 -2.94 -7.66 -12.43
N ALA A 187 -3.43 -8.75 -11.81
CA ALA A 187 -3.15 -10.10 -12.27
C ALA A 187 -3.69 -10.38 -13.68
N TYR A 188 -4.75 -9.68 -14.08
CA TYR A 188 -5.42 -9.87 -15.37
C TYR A 188 -4.82 -9.04 -16.50
N LYS A 189 -3.94 -8.06 -16.21
CA LYS A 189 -3.30 -7.18 -17.20
C LYS A 189 -4.27 -6.49 -18.16
N CYS A 190 -5.46 -6.16 -17.71
CA CYS A 190 -6.52 -5.61 -18.54
C CYS A 190 -6.42 -4.08 -18.75
N LEU A 191 -5.56 -3.39 -17.99
CA LEU A 191 -5.25 -1.97 -18.20
C LEU A 191 -3.90 -1.85 -18.90
N LYS A 192 -3.93 -1.33 -20.15
CA LYS A 192 -2.71 -1.11 -20.93
C LYS A 192 -1.88 0.07 -20.45
N ASP A 193 -2.54 1.01 -19.77
CA ASP A 193 -1.91 2.21 -19.21
C ASP A 193 -1.24 1.97 -17.85
N GLY A 194 -1.37 0.79 -17.25
CA GLY A 194 -0.75 0.45 -15.96
C GLY A 194 -1.31 1.19 -14.75
N HIS A 195 -2.35 2.01 -14.88
CA HIS A 195 -2.91 2.83 -13.81
C HIS A 195 -3.96 2.06 -12.99
N TYR A 196 -3.45 1.25 -12.06
CA TYR A 196 -4.28 0.38 -11.20
C TYR A 196 -4.63 1.00 -9.84
N GLY A 197 -4.07 2.19 -9.49
CA GLY A 197 -4.12 2.73 -8.13
C GLY A 197 -3.30 1.92 -7.12
N LEU A 198 -3.04 2.47 -5.95
CA LEU A 198 -2.19 1.86 -4.93
C LEU A 198 -2.64 0.45 -4.53
N GLY A 199 -3.96 0.21 -4.53
CA GLY A 199 -4.55 -1.10 -4.28
C GLY A 199 -4.32 -2.16 -5.36
N GLY A 200 -3.78 -1.82 -6.54
CA GLY A 200 -3.57 -2.74 -7.67
C GLY A 200 -4.85 -3.19 -8.35
N THR A 201 -5.93 -2.45 -8.16
CA THR A 201 -7.23 -2.67 -8.79
C THR A 201 -7.88 -1.32 -9.07
N ALA A 202 -8.18 -1.07 -10.33
CA ALA A 202 -8.98 0.09 -10.73
C ALA A 202 -10.44 -0.30 -10.94
N PHE A 203 -11.35 0.58 -10.58
CA PHE A 203 -12.79 0.42 -10.70
C PHE A 203 -13.34 1.51 -11.61
N TRP A 204 -14.26 1.18 -12.51
CA TRP A 204 -14.85 2.18 -13.40
C TRP A 204 -16.32 1.92 -13.69
N SER A 205 -17.01 2.99 -13.94
CA SER A 205 -18.39 2.97 -14.45
C SER A 205 -18.73 4.29 -15.11
N SER A 206 -19.63 4.25 -16.10
CA SER A 206 -20.16 5.46 -16.70
C SER A 206 -21.38 6.00 -15.95
N ARG A 207 -22.15 5.14 -15.27
CA ARG A 207 -23.32 5.54 -14.50
C ARG A 207 -23.83 4.41 -13.59
N GLY A 208 -24.34 4.79 -12.42
CA GLY A 208 -25.09 3.89 -11.54
C GLY A 208 -24.25 2.99 -10.65
N ALA A 209 -22.92 3.01 -10.76
CA ALA A 209 -22.09 2.37 -9.76
C ALA A 209 -22.10 3.17 -8.46
N GLN A 210 -22.07 2.46 -7.35
CA GLN A 210 -22.06 3.07 -6.03
C GLN A 210 -21.21 2.27 -5.06
N THR A 211 -20.60 2.98 -4.13
CA THR A 211 -19.85 2.44 -2.97
C THR A 211 -20.29 3.18 -1.73
N THR A 212 -20.51 2.43 -0.66
CA THR A 212 -20.72 2.98 0.68
C THR A 212 -19.73 2.31 1.62
N ILE A 213 -18.95 3.13 2.32
CA ILE A 213 -18.04 2.69 3.37
C ILE A 213 -18.51 3.33 4.67
N SER A 214 -18.67 2.52 5.71
CA SER A 214 -18.94 3.01 7.07
C SER A 214 -18.00 2.37 8.06
N THR A 215 -17.59 3.11 9.07
CA THR A 215 -16.85 2.58 10.21
C THR A 215 -17.68 1.52 10.91
N ARG A 216 -17.02 0.62 11.60
CA ARG A 216 -17.68 -0.39 12.46
C ARG A 216 -17.52 0.06 13.90
N LYS A 217 -18.56 -0.10 14.69
CA LYS A 217 -18.45 0.16 16.12
C LYS A 217 -17.46 -0.85 16.72
N HIS A 218 -16.29 -0.35 17.06
CA HIS A 218 -15.19 -1.08 17.68
C HIS A 218 -14.45 -0.11 18.62
N GLU A 219 -13.54 -0.61 19.44
CA GLU A 219 -12.73 0.26 20.33
C GLU A 219 -11.72 1.12 19.55
N LEU A 220 -11.33 0.67 18.35
CA LEU A 220 -10.41 1.33 17.43
C LEU A 220 -10.97 1.29 16.00
N GLY A 221 -10.66 2.31 15.19
CA GLY A 221 -11.03 2.38 13.77
C GLY A 221 -12.49 2.72 13.51
N ASP A 222 -13.26 3.14 14.52
CA ASP A 222 -14.62 3.61 14.34
C ASP A 222 -14.72 5.14 14.16
N GLU A 223 -13.62 5.86 14.35
CA GLU A 223 -13.53 7.29 14.14
C GLU A 223 -12.82 7.65 12.83
N VAL A 224 -13.32 8.69 12.18
CA VAL A 224 -12.76 9.28 10.96
C VAL A 224 -12.91 10.78 11.04
N ALA A 225 -11.91 11.53 10.65
CA ALA A 225 -11.96 12.99 10.48
C ALA A 225 -11.73 13.39 9.02
N VAL A 226 -11.09 12.51 8.25
CA VAL A 226 -10.69 12.78 6.87
C VAL A 226 -11.11 11.66 5.97
N PHE A 227 -11.83 12.00 4.89
CA PHE A 227 -12.09 11.15 3.75
C PHE A 227 -11.37 11.69 2.53
N GLU A 228 -10.70 10.82 1.76
CA GLU A 228 -10.08 11.23 0.51
C GLU A 228 -10.35 10.21 -0.59
N LEU A 229 -11.02 10.66 -1.65
CA LEU A 229 -11.28 9.84 -2.85
C LEU A 229 -10.06 9.85 -3.77
N TRP A 230 -9.55 8.67 -4.11
CA TRP A 230 -8.42 8.46 -5.00
C TRP A 230 -8.91 8.05 -6.39
N TYR A 231 -8.56 8.80 -7.44
CA TYR A 231 -9.09 8.58 -8.78
C TYR A 231 -8.12 8.99 -9.88
N LEU A 232 -8.41 8.51 -11.10
CA LEU A 232 -7.73 8.94 -12.31
C LEU A 232 -8.60 9.96 -13.04
N ALA A 233 -8.11 11.20 -13.18
CA ALA A 233 -8.64 12.15 -14.11
C ALA A 233 -8.08 11.84 -15.51
N ARG A 234 -8.95 11.85 -16.54
CA ARG A 234 -8.58 11.36 -17.86
C ARG A 234 -9.51 11.85 -18.98
N PRO A 235 -9.09 11.76 -20.26
CA PRO A 235 -9.98 11.98 -21.39
C PRO A 235 -11.20 11.06 -21.32
N GLY A 236 -12.41 11.66 -21.47
CA GLY A 236 -13.68 10.96 -21.34
C GLY A 236 -14.04 10.53 -19.91
N GLY A 237 -13.36 11.11 -18.91
CA GLY A 237 -13.75 11.00 -17.50
C GLY A 237 -15.18 11.46 -17.27
N GLY A 238 -15.86 10.87 -16.30
CA GLY A 238 -17.25 11.19 -15.95
C GLY A 238 -17.31 12.01 -14.65
N ARG A 239 -18.52 12.10 -14.10
CA ARG A 239 -18.74 12.75 -12.80
C ARG A 239 -19.14 11.75 -11.76
N VAL A 240 -18.64 11.97 -10.54
CA VAL A 240 -19.00 11.23 -9.35
C VAL A 240 -19.54 12.17 -8.29
N GLU A 241 -20.47 11.71 -7.50
CA GLU A 241 -20.91 12.38 -6.29
C GLU A 241 -20.30 11.67 -5.08
N MET A 242 -19.72 12.44 -4.18
CA MET A 242 -19.25 11.98 -2.87
C MET A 242 -20.04 12.69 -1.78
N ARG A 243 -20.54 11.92 -0.82
CA ARG A 243 -21.34 12.42 0.29
C ARG A 243 -20.95 11.74 1.58
N ILE A 244 -20.80 12.54 2.63
CA ILE A 244 -20.59 12.04 3.99
C ILE A 244 -21.91 12.16 4.75
N ASP A 245 -22.35 11.08 5.36
CA ASP A 245 -23.60 10.93 6.12
C ASP A 245 -24.83 11.45 5.38
N ARG A 246 -25.49 12.46 5.92
CA ARG A 246 -26.66 13.13 5.38
C ARG A 246 -26.36 14.50 4.78
N GLY A 247 -25.06 14.88 4.73
CA GLY A 247 -24.64 16.14 4.14
C GLY A 247 -24.94 16.25 2.66
N ASP A 248 -24.73 17.43 2.10
CA ASP A 248 -24.89 17.66 0.67
C ASP A 248 -23.79 16.93 -0.12
N PRO A 249 -24.14 16.36 -1.27
CA PRO A 249 -23.16 15.68 -2.12
C PRO A 249 -22.25 16.71 -2.80
N VAL A 250 -20.97 16.42 -2.84
CA VAL A 250 -19.98 17.13 -3.65
C VAL A 250 -19.84 16.42 -4.98
N VAL A 251 -19.92 17.16 -6.10
CA VAL A 251 -19.73 16.63 -7.45
C VAL A 251 -18.27 16.80 -7.86
N ILE A 252 -17.61 15.71 -8.20
CA ILE A 252 -16.23 15.65 -8.64
C ILE A 252 -16.22 15.30 -10.12
N ASP A 253 -15.62 16.17 -10.96
CA ASP A 253 -15.40 15.90 -12.37
C ASP A 253 -14.07 15.16 -12.54
N THR A 254 -14.12 13.98 -13.16
CA THR A 254 -12.93 13.16 -13.43
C THR A 254 -12.43 13.30 -14.86
N ALA A 255 -12.91 14.30 -15.63
CA ALA A 255 -12.40 14.62 -16.93
C ALA A 255 -11.09 15.40 -16.85
N ALA A 256 -10.15 15.10 -17.75
CA ALA A 256 -8.90 15.83 -17.95
C ALA A 256 -8.41 15.62 -19.38
N GLU A 257 -7.49 16.45 -19.83
CA GLU A 257 -6.88 16.31 -21.16
C GLU A 257 -5.89 15.15 -21.26
N GLN A 258 -5.25 14.82 -20.13
CA GLN A 258 -4.27 13.74 -19.99
C GLN A 258 -4.63 12.84 -18.80
N LEU A 259 -3.89 11.74 -18.64
CA LEU A 259 -4.00 10.88 -17.47
C LEU A 259 -3.33 11.58 -16.29
N GLU A 260 -4.08 11.81 -15.22
CA GLU A 260 -3.60 12.47 -14.01
C GLU A 260 -4.16 11.77 -12.78
N ASP A 261 -3.28 11.37 -11.87
CA ASP A 261 -3.72 10.95 -10.54
C ASP A 261 -4.22 12.17 -9.77
N ARG A 262 -5.41 12.06 -9.20
CA ARG A 262 -6.01 13.13 -8.41
C ARG A 262 -6.66 12.58 -7.16
N TRP A 263 -6.75 13.45 -6.16
CA TRP A 263 -7.29 13.17 -4.86
C TRP A 263 -8.31 14.25 -4.47
N HIS A 264 -9.42 13.84 -3.88
CA HIS A 264 -10.43 14.77 -3.40
C HIS A 264 -10.68 14.54 -1.92
N ARG A 265 -10.18 15.47 -1.10
CA ARG A 265 -10.20 15.43 0.37
C ARG A 265 -11.44 16.14 0.89
N MET A 266 -12.10 15.54 1.88
CA MET A 266 -13.20 16.12 2.68
C MET A 266 -12.88 15.89 4.15
N GLU A 267 -13.02 16.94 4.95
CA GLU A 267 -12.82 16.92 6.40
C GLU A 267 -14.17 17.00 7.11
N VAL A 268 -14.27 16.32 8.24
CA VAL A 268 -15.45 16.26 9.11
C VAL A 268 -15.01 16.30 10.57
N GLU A 269 -15.93 16.59 11.50
CA GLU A 269 -15.67 16.41 12.93
C GLU A 269 -15.33 14.95 13.20
N GLN A 270 -14.29 14.68 14.00
CA GLN A 270 -13.84 13.31 14.26
C GLN A 270 -14.93 12.50 14.95
N GLY A 271 -15.25 11.34 14.36
CA GLY A 271 -16.29 10.46 14.88
C GLY A 271 -16.65 9.34 13.92
N PRO A 272 -17.69 8.55 14.25
CA PRO A 272 -18.17 7.48 13.40
C PRO A 272 -18.97 8.02 12.21
N HIS A 273 -18.49 7.77 11.00
CA HIS A 273 -19.07 8.30 9.76
C HIS A 273 -19.32 7.25 8.70
N LYS A 274 -20.07 7.66 7.69
CA LYS A 274 -20.34 6.90 6.47
C LYS A 274 -20.12 7.77 5.25
N VAL A 275 -19.29 7.32 4.32
CA VAL A 275 -19.12 7.94 3.02
C VAL A 275 -19.83 7.13 1.93
N ALA A 276 -20.50 7.83 1.02
CA ALA A 276 -21.11 7.24 -0.17
C ALA A 276 -20.55 7.92 -1.43
N VAL A 277 -20.12 7.12 -2.40
CA VAL A 277 -19.66 7.59 -3.72
C VAL A 277 -20.50 6.92 -4.80
N ARG A 278 -20.99 7.69 -5.77
CA ARG A 278 -21.74 7.16 -6.92
C ARG A 278 -21.35 7.82 -8.23
N THR A 279 -21.37 7.06 -9.34
CA THR A 279 -21.19 7.63 -10.68
C THR A 279 -22.49 8.21 -11.20
N VAL A 280 -22.44 9.45 -11.69
CA VAL A 280 -23.64 10.19 -12.13
C VAL A 280 -23.70 10.44 -13.64
N GLY A 281 -22.72 9.96 -14.41
CA GLY A 281 -22.70 10.06 -15.87
C GLY A 281 -21.66 11.04 -16.40
N HIS A 282 -21.91 11.60 -17.57
CA HIS A 282 -21.04 12.54 -18.30
C HIS A 282 -19.69 11.97 -18.75
N GLY A 283 -19.49 10.66 -18.72
CA GLY A 283 -18.26 9.97 -19.09
C GLY A 283 -18.04 8.71 -18.28
N ASN A 284 -16.83 8.20 -18.28
CA ASN A 284 -16.45 6.97 -17.60
C ASN A 284 -15.42 7.28 -16.49
N SER A 285 -15.88 7.32 -15.26
CA SER A 285 -15.02 7.60 -14.08
C SER A 285 -14.21 6.37 -13.68
N ARG A 286 -12.89 6.54 -13.46
CA ARG A 286 -11.99 5.50 -12.94
C ARG A 286 -11.54 5.89 -11.54
N LEU A 287 -11.90 5.06 -10.54
CA LEU A 287 -11.62 5.29 -9.13
C LEU A 287 -10.76 4.15 -8.57
N TYR A 288 -10.03 4.42 -7.50
CA TYR A 288 -9.14 3.46 -6.86
C TYR A 288 -9.62 3.05 -5.47
N GLY A 289 -9.96 4.02 -4.62
CA GLY A 289 -10.38 3.77 -3.24
C GLY A 289 -10.73 5.07 -2.52
N ILE A 290 -11.09 4.92 -1.26
CA ILE A 290 -11.33 6.04 -0.34
C ILE A 290 -10.45 5.81 0.89
N MET A 291 -9.62 6.80 1.22
CA MET A 291 -8.81 6.83 2.43
C MET A 291 -9.66 7.37 3.58
N LEU A 292 -9.55 6.73 4.74
CA LEU A 292 -10.21 7.07 6.00
C LEU A 292 -9.15 7.24 7.08
N GLU A 293 -8.93 8.47 7.53
CA GLU A 293 -7.96 8.80 8.59
C GLU A 293 -8.62 9.63 9.69
N THR A 294 -8.03 9.57 10.89
CA THR A 294 -8.33 10.49 12.01
C THR A 294 -7.48 11.75 11.88
N GLU A 295 -7.65 12.71 12.80
CA GLU A 295 -6.74 13.88 12.90
C GLU A 295 -5.36 13.48 13.45
N GLY A 296 -5.26 12.33 14.12
CA GLY A 296 -4.07 11.89 14.86
C GLY A 296 -3.99 12.50 16.27
N PRO A 297 -2.88 12.28 17.00
CA PRO A 297 -1.74 11.46 16.59
C PRO A 297 -2.10 9.97 16.55
N GLY A 298 -1.40 9.21 15.72
CA GLY A 298 -1.67 7.78 15.64
C GLY A 298 -0.96 7.08 14.49
N LEU A 299 -1.34 5.82 14.27
CA LEU A 299 -0.79 5.01 13.19
C LEU A 299 -1.89 4.51 12.25
N VAL A 300 -1.62 4.53 10.96
CA VAL A 300 -2.45 3.93 9.91
C VAL A 300 -1.72 2.75 9.30
N TRP A 301 -2.41 1.61 9.18
CA TRP A 301 -1.85 0.41 8.54
C TRP A 301 -2.70 0.00 7.35
N ASP A 302 -2.25 0.35 6.15
CA ASP A 302 -2.90 -0.04 4.89
C ASP A 302 -2.62 -1.50 4.54
N GLN A 303 -3.59 -2.13 3.89
CA GLN A 303 -3.50 -3.53 3.46
C GLN A 303 -3.82 -3.66 1.97
N PHE A 304 -2.80 -4.01 1.16
CA PHE A 304 -2.96 -4.18 -0.28
C PHE A 304 -2.59 -5.58 -0.74
N SER A 305 -3.53 -6.50 -0.58
CA SER A 305 -3.38 -7.89 -0.99
C SER A 305 -3.50 -8.03 -2.52
N LYS A 306 -2.56 -8.78 -3.11
CA LYS A 306 -2.56 -9.14 -4.54
C LYS A 306 -2.70 -10.66 -4.67
N LEU A 307 -3.93 -11.16 -4.56
CA LEU A 307 -4.22 -12.60 -4.55
C LEU A 307 -3.73 -13.30 -5.82
N GLY A 308 -2.94 -14.37 -5.66
CA GLY A 308 -2.45 -15.18 -6.78
C GLY A 308 -1.34 -14.55 -7.63
N VAL A 309 -0.83 -13.39 -7.26
CA VAL A 309 0.17 -12.64 -8.02
C VAL A 309 1.58 -13.17 -7.76
N PHE A 310 2.34 -13.40 -8.83
CA PHE A 310 3.79 -13.54 -8.76
C PHE A 310 4.44 -12.21 -8.38
N THR A 311 5.56 -12.24 -7.69
CA THR A 311 6.27 -11.04 -7.24
C THR A 311 6.48 -10.04 -8.38
N LYS A 312 7.01 -10.46 -9.51
CA LYS A 312 7.27 -9.59 -10.68
C LYS A 312 6.02 -8.96 -11.32
N ARG A 313 4.80 -9.41 -10.96
CA ARG A 313 3.57 -8.82 -11.50
C ARG A 313 3.39 -7.36 -11.09
N VAL A 314 4.05 -6.95 -10.03
CA VAL A 314 4.09 -5.55 -9.58
C VAL A 314 4.66 -4.63 -10.66
N LEU A 315 5.57 -5.10 -11.51
CA LEU A 315 6.15 -4.34 -12.62
C LEU A 315 5.16 -4.04 -13.78
N GLU A 316 3.92 -4.52 -13.69
CA GLU A 316 2.85 -4.17 -14.61
C GLU A 316 2.14 -2.85 -14.25
N TRP A 317 2.42 -2.26 -13.08
CA TRP A 317 2.05 -0.88 -12.81
C TRP A 317 2.91 0.06 -13.67
N ASP A 318 2.31 1.12 -14.15
CA ASP A 318 3.11 2.25 -14.62
C ASP A 318 3.96 2.81 -13.46
N ALA A 319 5.24 3.05 -13.74
CA ALA A 319 6.21 3.40 -12.69
C ALA A 319 5.99 4.80 -12.10
N ASP A 320 5.55 5.75 -12.91
CA ASP A 320 5.31 7.12 -12.48
C ASP A 320 3.98 7.22 -11.74
N HIS A 321 2.96 6.51 -12.23
CA HIS A 321 1.69 6.36 -11.53
C HIS A 321 1.87 5.75 -10.14
N LEU A 322 2.57 4.60 -10.02
CA LEU A 322 2.78 3.98 -8.72
C LEU A 322 3.60 4.89 -7.79
N ALA A 323 4.62 5.57 -8.32
CA ALA A 323 5.41 6.53 -7.55
C ALA A 323 4.55 7.71 -7.05
N ALA A 324 3.67 8.26 -7.89
CA ALA A 324 2.74 9.31 -7.49
C ALA A 324 1.78 8.83 -6.38
N GLN A 325 1.24 7.60 -6.51
CA GLN A 325 0.36 7.01 -5.50
C GLN A 325 1.07 6.79 -4.15
N ILE A 326 2.30 6.28 -4.16
CA ILE A 326 3.11 6.07 -2.95
C ILE A 326 3.56 7.41 -2.36
N GLY A 327 4.03 8.34 -3.19
CA GLY A 327 4.44 9.66 -2.74
C GLY A 327 3.29 10.43 -2.08
N HIS A 328 2.08 10.37 -2.65
CA HIS A 328 0.90 11.00 -2.04
C HIS A 328 0.47 10.28 -0.74
N ARG A 329 0.61 8.95 -0.68
CA ARG A 329 0.32 8.21 0.56
C ARG A 329 1.29 8.53 1.67
N ASP A 330 2.52 8.90 1.32
CA ASP A 330 3.59 9.32 2.21
C ASP A 330 3.86 8.33 3.37
N PRO A 331 4.21 7.05 3.06
CA PRO A 331 4.43 6.06 4.09
C PRO A 331 5.76 6.24 4.82
N ASP A 332 5.77 6.01 6.14
CA ASP A 332 6.98 5.87 6.96
C ASP A 332 7.59 4.46 6.83
N LEU A 333 6.75 3.46 6.51
CA LEU A 333 7.16 2.06 6.31
C LEU A 333 6.44 1.42 5.13
N ILE A 334 7.19 0.72 4.28
CA ILE A 334 6.64 -0.17 3.26
C ILE A 334 6.97 -1.62 3.63
N VAL A 335 5.94 -2.46 3.79
CA VAL A 335 6.10 -3.88 4.11
C VAL A 335 5.80 -4.73 2.87
N PHE A 336 6.66 -5.69 2.57
CA PHE A 336 6.55 -6.59 1.43
C PHE A 336 6.36 -8.05 1.86
N THR A 337 5.19 -8.62 1.54
CA THR A 337 4.83 -10.03 1.84
C THR A 337 4.48 -10.78 0.55
N TYR A 338 5.48 -11.00 -0.30
CA TYR A 338 5.36 -11.67 -1.60
C TYR A 338 6.08 -13.04 -1.63
N GLY A 339 6.23 -13.66 -2.80
CA GLY A 339 7.06 -14.85 -3.06
C GLY A 339 6.31 -16.17 -3.08
N GLY A 340 5.24 -16.33 -2.31
CA GLY A 340 4.56 -17.61 -2.18
C GLY A 340 3.98 -18.19 -3.48
N ASN A 341 3.65 -17.37 -4.47
CA ASN A 341 3.18 -17.84 -5.77
C ASN A 341 4.34 -18.16 -6.73
N ASP A 342 5.53 -17.61 -6.47
CA ASP A 342 6.74 -17.85 -7.25
C ASP A 342 7.28 -19.27 -7.04
N LEU A 343 6.97 -19.93 -5.93
CA LEU A 343 7.30 -21.33 -5.65
C LEU A 343 6.93 -22.28 -6.82
N ARG A 344 5.82 -22.03 -7.51
CA ARG A 344 5.45 -22.82 -8.69
C ARG A 344 6.48 -22.68 -9.83
N ARG A 345 7.10 -21.49 -9.96
CA ARG A 345 8.11 -21.23 -10.99
C ARG A 345 9.43 -21.91 -10.62
N VAL A 346 9.78 -21.92 -9.33
CA VAL A 346 10.94 -22.67 -8.81
C VAL A 346 10.73 -24.16 -8.99
N ALA A 347 9.62 -24.71 -8.52
CA ALA A 347 9.32 -26.16 -8.57
C ALA A 347 9.24 -26.74 -9.98
N ASN A 348 8.98 -25.93 -11.00
CA ASN A 348 8.99 -26.37 -12.41
C ASN A 348 10.26 -25.95 -13.18
N GLY A 349 11.31 -25.51 -12.48
CA GLY A 349 12.59 -25.12 -13.05
C GLY A 349 12.58 -23.84 -13.90
N LYS A 350 11.53 -23.00 -13.77
CA LYS A 350 11.36 -21.76 -14.55
C LYS A 350 11.83 -20.51 -13.78
N LEU A 351 12.43 -20.66 -12.62
CA LEU A 351 12.92 -19.57 -11.79
C LEU A 351 14.04 -20.10 -10.89
N THR A 352 15.24 -19.62 -11.10
CA THR A 352 16.38 -19.82 -10.20
C THR A 352 16.35 -18.79 -9.08
N GLN A 353 17.13 -19.00 -8.00
CA GLN A 353 17.28 -18.00 -6.92
C GLN A 353 17.81 -16.68 -7.48
N ALA A 354 18.86 -16.69 -8.30
CA ALA A 354 19.45 -15.47 -8.86
C ALA A 354 18.45 -14.67 -9.73
N GLU A 355 17.62 -15.35 -10.51
CA GLU A 355 16.54 -14.70 -11.27
C GLU A 355 15.47 -14.14 -10.34
N TYR A 356 15.12 -14.84 -9.27
CA TYR A 356 14.17 -14.35 -8.27
C TYR A 356 14.69 -13.10 -7.56
N VAL A 357 15.96 -13.11 -7.14
CA VAL A 357 16.61 -11.97 -6.52
C VAL A 357 16.56 -10.74 -7.44
N ARG A 358 16.92 -10.91 -8.73
CA ARG A 358 16.86 -9.83 -9.70
C ARG A 358 15.42 -9.28 -9.85
N GLU A 359 14.44 -10.17 -10.13
CA GLU A 359 13.03 -9.78 -10.30
C GLU A 359 12.48 -9.08 -9.05
N TYR A 360 12.82 -9.54 -7.85
CA TYR A 360 12.29 -8.96 -6.62
C TYR A 360 12.99 -7.65 -6.25
N SER A 361 14.29 -7.51 -6.53
CA SER A 361 15.00 -6.24 -6.35
C SER A 361 14.41 -5.15 -7.25
N GLU A 362 14.08 -5.47 -8.51
CA GLU A 362 13.37 -4.55 -9.40
C GLU A 362 12.01 -4.13 -8.82
N VAL A 363 11.25 -5.06 -8.24
CA VAL A 363 9.95 -4.78 -7.59
C VAL A 363 10.11 -3.86 -6.39
N VAL A 364 11.09 -4.11 -5.51
CA VAL A 364 11.35 -3.26 -4.34
C VAL A 364 11.72 -1.84 -4.77
N ALA A 365 12.61 -1.70 -5.76
CA ALA A 365 13.00 -0.42 -6.31
C ALA A 365 11.82 0.33 -6.95
N HIS A 366 10.99 -0.38 -7.74
CA HIS A 366 9.80 0.14 -8.38
C HIS A 366 8.78 0.70 -7.37
N MET A 367 8.54 -0.02 -6.29
CA MET A 367 7.59 0.39 -5.25
C MET A 367 8.13 1.48 -4.32
N ARG A 368 9.46 1.56 -4.12
CA ARG A 368 10.07 2.61 -3.30
C ARG A 368 10.34 3.90 -4.07
N LYS A 369 10.14 3.93 -5.39
CA LYS A 369 10.41 5.12 -6.23
C LYS A 369 9.71 6.38 -5.74
N GLY A 370 8.46 6.25 -5.25
CA GLY A 370 7.67 7.39 -4.77
C GLY A 370 8.03 7.89 -3.38
N LYS A 371 8.75 7.08 -2.57
CA LYS A 371 9.19 7.42 -1.21
C LYS A 371 10.46 6.63 -0.88
N PRO A 372 11.62 6.98 -1.45
CA PRO A 372 12.87 6.24 -1.28
C PRO A 372 13.37 6.17 0.17
N GLU A 373 13.07 7.20 0.97
CA GLU A 373 13.45 7.34 2.37
C GLU A 373 12.56 6.53 3.33
N ALA A 374 11.41 6.02 2.88
CA ALA A 374 10.58 5.16 3.70
C ALA A 374 11.35 3.92 4.16
N SER A 375 11.20 3.56 5.42
CA SER A 375 11.68 2.29 5.95
C SER A 375 11.09 1.12 5.15
N CYS A 376 11.81 0.02 5.08
CA CYS A 376 11.42 -1.14 4.29
C CYS A 376 11.55 -2.43 5.12
N LEU A 377 10.50 -3.25 5.12
CA LEU A 377 10.49 -4.57 5.74
C LEU A 377 10.06 -5.64 4.73
N ILE A 378 10.88 -6.65 4.53
CA ILE A 378 10.52 -7.85 3.77
C ILE A 378 10.20 -8.97 4.76
N THR A 379 9.03 -9.60 4.65
CA THR A 379 8.73 -10.83 5.38
C THR A 379 8.89 -12.02 4.46
N SER A 380 9.57 -13.08 4.93
CA SER A 380 9.71 -14.29 4.13
C SER A 380 8.37 -15.00 3.92
N ILE A 381 8.34 -15.90 2.94
CA ILE A 381 7.19 -16.79 2.77
C ILE A 381 7.09 -17.78 3.93
N THR A 382 5.88 -18.32 4.12
CA THR A 382 5.62 -19.46 5.02
C THR A 382 6.08 -20.79 4.40
N ASP A 383 6.26 -21.81 5.24
CA ASP A 383 6.38 -23.19 4.74
C ASP A 383 5.17 -23.60 3.88
N ARG A 384 5.37 -24.45 2.89
CA ARG A 384 4.34 -24.93 1.97
C ARG A 384 4.60 -26.36 1.49
N GLY A 385 3.53 -27.14 1.35
CA GLY A 385 3.60 -28.47 0.79
C GLY A 385 3.11 -28.57 -0.65
N LYS A 386 2.34 -27.57 -1.14
CA LYS A 386 1.76 -27.56 -2.49
C LYS A 386 1.69 -26.16 -3.10
N SER A 387 1.73 -26.09 -4.44
CA SER A 387 1.35 -24.90 -5.20
C SER A 387 0.62 -25.32 -6.47
N LEU A 388 -0.70 -25.15 -6.50
CA LEU A 388 -1.58 -25.71 -7.53
C LEU A 388 -1.38 -27.24 -7.66
N ASN A 389 -0.90 -27.70 -8.81
CA ASN A 389 -0.64 -29.12 -9.10
C ASN A 389 0.81 -29.55 -8.82
N PHE A 390 1.65 -28.63 -8.32
CA PHE A 390 3.05 -28.91 -8.02
C PHE A 390 3.21 -29.25 -6.54
N GLU A 391 3.96 -30.29 -6.26
CA GLU A 391 4.49 -30.56 -4.93
C GLU A 391 5.61 -29.56 -4.64
N ILE A 392 5.60 -28.98 -3.45
CA ILE A 392 6.62 -28.04 -2.98
C ILE A 392 7.44 -28.75 -1.92
N THR A 393 8.74 -28.84 -2.16
CA THR A 393 9.72 -29.34 -1.17
C THR A 393 10.24 -28.22 -0.31
N SER A 394 10.88 -28.55 0.81
CA SER A 394 11.56 -27.57 1.66
C SER A 394 12.63 -26.80 0.91
N GLU A 395 13.39 -27.45 0.04
CA GLU A 395 14.42 -26.84 -0.82
C GLU A 395 13.85 -25.72 -1.72
N HIS A 396 12.65 -25.93 -2.30
CA HIS A 396 11.96 -24.89 -3.06
C HIS A 396 11.62 -23.68 -2.20
N VAL A 397 11.15 -23.92 -0.95
CA VAL A 397 10.82 -22.85 -0.01
C VAL A 397 12.09 -22.11 0.40
N GLU A 398 13.13 -22.82 0.76
CA GLU A 398 14.43 -22.28 1.18
C GLU A 398 15.09 -21.45 0.06
N THR A 399 14.96 -21.87 -1.20
CA THR A 399 15.38 -21.09 -2.37
C THR A 399 14.73 -19.70 -2.40
N ILE A 400 13.43 -19.62 -2.16
CA ILE A 400 12.71 -18.33 -2.14
C ILE A 400 13.09 -17.53 -0.88
N VAL A 401 13.14 -18.16 0.30
CA VAL A 401 13.50 -17.49 1.56
C VAL A 401 14.92 -16.90 1.50
N ALA A 402 15.89 -17.68 1.00
CA ALA A 402 17.25 -17.21 0.79
C ALA A 402 17.30 -16.00 -0.16
N GLY A 403 16.57 -16.09 -1.28
CA GLY A 403 16.46 -14.96 -2.23
C GLY A 403 15.81 -13.74 -1.61
N GLN A 404 14.79 -13.89 -0.76
CA GLN A 404 14.14 -12.78 -0.06
C GLN A 404 15.08 -12.09 0.93
N ARG A 405 15.86 -12.86 1.69
CA ARG A 405 16.89 -12.33 2.61
C ARG A 405 17.98 -11.57 1.84
N GLU A 406 18.44 -12.12 0.72
CA GLU A 406 19.42 -11.47 -0.15
C GLU A 406 18.89 -10.14 -0.72
N VAL A 407 17.64 -10.11 -1.19
CA VAL A 407 16.98 -8.86 -1.65
C VAL A 407 16.88 -7.84 -0.51
N ALA A 408 16.49 -8.26 0.70
CA ALA A 408 16.41 -7.37 1.86
C ALA A 408 17.77 -6.72 2.15
N ALA A 409 18.84 -7.51 2.20
CA ALA A 409 20.20 -7.01 2.42
C ALA A 409 20.62 -6.02 1.31
N ASN A 410 20.42 -6.38 0.04
CA ASN A 410 20.83 -5.56 -1.10
C ASN A 410 20.04 -4.25 -1.24
N ALA A 411 18.75 -4.24 -0.84
CA ALA A 411 17.88 -3.09 -0.93
C ALA A 411 17.90 -2.21 0.33
N GLY A 412 18.67 -2.57 1.35
CA GLY A 412 18.69 -1.87 2.65
C GLY A 412 17.33 -1.99 3.36
N CYS A 413 16.68 -3.15 3.29
CA CYS A 413 15.45 -3.45 4.01
C CYS A 413 15.74 -4.30 5.25
N ALA A 414 14.89 -4.17 6.25
CA ALA A 414 14.80 -5.12 7.35
C ALA A 414 14.19 -6.44 6.86
N PHE A 415 14.46 -7.54 7.55
CA PHE A 415 13.94 -8.84 7.18
C PHE A 415 13.35 -9.57 8.41
N PHE A 416 12.13 -10.10 8.23
CA PHE A 416 11.49 -10.99 9.21
C PHE A 416 11.34 -12.39 8.61
N ASP A 417 12.03 -13.37 9.20
CA ASP A 417 11.97 -14.75 8.70
C ASP A 417 10.73 -15.50 9.21
N THR A 418 9.65 -15.36 8.46
CA THR A 418 8.38 -16.06 8.72
C THR A 418 8.53 -17.59 8.67
N TYR A 419 9.38 -18.10 7.77
CA TYR A 419 9.63 -19.55 7.64
C TYR A 419 10.31 -20.11 8.89
N ALA A 420 11.35 -19.45 9.36
CA ALA A 420 12.02 -19.82 10.62
C ALA A 420 11.10 -19.68 11.82
N ALA A 421 10.32 -18.57 11.90
CA ALA A 421 9.35 -18.35 12.98
C ALA A 421 8.30 -19.46 13.07
N MET A 422 7.90 -20.04 11.96
CA MET A 422 6.98 -21.19 11.94
C MET A 422 7.61 -22.50 12.40
N GLY A 423 8.93 -22.62 12.40
CA GLY A 423 9.68 -23.84 12.70
C GLY A 423 10.34 -24.49 11.46
N GLY A 424 10.43 -23.77 10.33
CA GLY A 424 11.14 -24.22 9.13
C GLY A 424 10.42 -25.33 8.37
N ALA A 425 11.21 -26.26 7.83
CA ALA A 425 10.75 -27.36 6.99
C ALA A 425 9.70 -28.26 7.68
N GLY A 426 8.57 -28.47 7.01
CA GLY A 426 7.46 -29.30 7.50
C GLY A 426 6.54 -28.61 8.49
N SER A 427 6.88 -27.42 8.95
CA SER A 427 6.10 -26.68 9.96
C SER A 427 4.62 -26.46 9.57
N LEU A 428 4.31 -26.27 8.28
CA LEU A 428 2.92 -26.12 7.84
C LEU A 428 2.09 -27.38 8.11
N LYS A 429 2.68 -28.59 7.95
CA LYS A 429 2.01 -29.84 8.26
C LYS A 429 1.77 -29.98 9.78
N ASP A 430 2.74 -29.56 10.59
CA ASP A 430 2.62 -29.58 12.04
C ASP A 430 1.61 -28.54 12.53
N TRP A 431 1.60 -27.37 11.97
CA TRP A 431 0.58 -26.35 12.25
C TRP A 431 -0.85 -26.81 11.89
N LYS A 432 -0.98 -27.59 10.82
CA LYS A 432 -2.27 -28.20 10.46
C LYS A 432 -2.74 -29.26 11.49
N ARG A 433 -1.80 -29.98 12.12
CA ARG A 433 -2.08 -31.04 13.10
C ARG A 433 -2.36 -30.49 14.50
N ARG A 434 -2.02 -29.24 14.78
CA ARG A 434 -2.29 -28.62 16.10
C ARG A 434 -3.78 -28.63 16.43
N SER A 435 -4.09 -28.61 17.70
CA SER A 435 -5.46 -28.46 18.21
C SER A 435 -5.55 -27.21 19.09
N PRO A 436 -6.23 -26.14 18.63
CA PRO A 436 -6.83 -25.95 17.30
C PRO A 436 -5.78 -25.79 16.18
N PRO A 437 -6.13 -26.13 14.91
CA PRO A 437 -5.21 -26.01 13.81
C PRO A 437 -4.89 -24.54 13.48
N LEU A 438 -3.66 -24.28 13.00
CA LEU A 438 -3.17 -22.97 12.57
C LEU A 438 -3.03 -22.85 11.05
N ALA A 439 -3.04 -23.98 10.32
CA ALA A 439 -2.96 -24.00 8.87
C ALA A 439 -4.24 -24.54 8.24
N ALA A 440 -4.51 -24.10 7.01
CA ALA A 440 -5.63 -24.59 6.20
C ALA A 440 -5.35 -26.01 5.65
N GLY A 441 -6.42 -26.67 5.19
CA GLY A 441 -6.32 -28.03 4.64
C GLY A 441 -5.60 -28.15 3.32
N ASP A 442 -5.38 -27.05 2.63
CA ASP A 442 -4.80 -27.00 1.27
C ASP A 442 -3.27 -27.11 1.20
N LEU A 443 -2.59 -27.15 2.36
CA LEU A 443 -1.13 -27.19 2.48
C LEU A 443 -0.41 -26.00 1.81
N LYS A 444 -1.09 -24.84 1.73
CA LYS A 444 -0.58 -23.59 1.14
C LYS A 444 -0.74 -22.40 2.04
N HIS A 445 -1.85 -22.34 2.79
CA HIS A 445 -2.24 -21.15 3.50
C HIS A 445 -2.39 -21.41 5.00
N LEU A 446 -2.06 -20.41 5.78
CA LEU A 446 -2.49 -20.34 7.17
C LEU A 446 -4.00 -20.06 7.22
N ASN A 447 -4.68 -20.60 8.24
CA ASN A 447 -6.04 -20.19 8.56
C ASN A 447 -6.02 -18.85 9.35
N HIS A 448 -7.19 -18.37 9.76
CA HIS A 448 -7.33 -17.17 10.57
C HIS A 448 -6.40 -17.17 11.80
N ARG A 449 -6.44 -18.24 12.62
CA ARG A 449 -5.63 -18.32 13.85
C ARG A 449 -4.11 -18.24 13.58
N GLY A 450 -3.64 -18.92 12.52
CA GLY A 450 -2.24 -18.89 12.16
C GLY A 450 -1.77 -17.51 11.66
N ARG A 451 -2.64 -16.79 10.93
CA ARG A 451 -2.34 -15.42 10.48
C ARG A 451 -2.34 -14.42 11.65
N VAL A 452 -3.28 -14.56 12.58
CA VAL A 452 -3.32 -13.75 13.81
C VAL A 452 -2.05 -13.96 14.64
N LEU A 453 -1.65 -15.22 14.84
CA LEU A 453 -0.42 -15.54 15.56
C LEU A 453 0.81 -14.92 14.89
N LEU A 454 0.92 -15.06 13.57
CA LEU A 454 2.04 -14.50 12.81
C LEU A 454 2.06 -12.96 12.86
N GLY A 455 0.90 -12.30 12.75
CA GLY A 455 0.78 -10.85 12.93
C GLY A 455 1.27 -10.39 14.30
N GLY A 456 0.95 -11.17 15.34
CA GLY A 456 1.45 -10.95 16.70
C GLY A 456 2.98 -11.00 16.78
N TRP A 457 3.60 -12.01 16.18
CA TRP A 457 5.06 -12.17 16.19
C TRP A 457 5.79 -11.05 15.42
N ILE A 458 5.22 -10.61 14.28
CA ILE A 458 5.78 -9.45 13.55
C ILE A 458 5.72 -8.19 14.42
N TYR A 459 4.57 -7.94 15.08
CA TYR A 459 4.44 -6.81 16.01
C TYR A 459 5.49 -6.87 17.12
N GLU A 460 5.61 -8.02 17.81
CA GLU A 460 6.58 -8.23 18.89
C GLU A 460 8.02 -7.97 18.44
N ALA A 461 8.39 -8.45 17.25
CA ALA A 461 9.71 -8.23 16.70
C ALA A 461 10.00 -6.74 16.42
N VAL A 462 9.03 -6.02 15.86
CA VAL A 462 9.18 -4.58 15.54
C VAL A 462 9.22 -3.74 16.82
N ILE A 463 8.35 -4.02 17.82
CA ILE A 463 8.37 -3.30 19.10
C ILE A 463 9.67 -3.58 19.87
N THR A 464 10.19 -4.79 19.81
CA THR A 464 11.50 -5.09 20.41
C THR A 464 12.61 -4.26 19.77
N ALA A 465 12.63 -4.14 18.44
CA ALA A 465 13.58 -3.28 17.73
C ALA A 465 13.41 -1.79 18.12
N TYR A 466 12.16 -1.32 18.26
CA TYR A 466 11.82 0.03 18.73
C TYR A 466 12.42 0.29 20.14
N VAL A 467 12.15 -0.58 21.10
CA VAL A 467 12.67 -0.45 22.47
C VAL A 467 14.20 -0.49 22.50
N GLN A 468 14.81 -1.43 21.78
CA GLN A 468 16.27 -1.52 21.69
C GLN A 468 16.91 -0.24 21.14
N ARG A 469 16.34 0.34 20.08
CA ARG A 469 16.81 1.61 19.50
C ARG A 469 16.77 2.73 20.53
N ARG A 470 15.64 2.92 21.22
CA ARG A 470 15.47 3.97 22.23
C ARG A 470 16.36 3.81 23.44
N THR A 471 16.62 2.57 23.88
CA THR A 471 17.50 2.29 25.02
C THR A 471 19.00 2.43 24.71
N HIS A 472 19.39 2.38 23.42
CA HIS A 472 20.79 2.57 23.02
C HIS A 472 21.10 4.01 22.58
N ALA A 473 20.09 4.83 22.33
CA ALA A 473 20.24 6.23 21.94
C ALA A 473 20.38 7.18 23.15
N GLY A 474 20.06 6.74 24.35
CA GLY A 474 20.25 7.44 25.64
C GLY A 474 21.44 6.89 26.39
#